data_86f9572c9e12a2454f9b5f22ede3dd9f
#
_entry.id   86f9572c9e12a2454f9b5f22ede3dd9f
#
_cell.length_a   1.000
_cell.length_b   1.000
_cell.length_c   1.000
_cell.angle_alpha   90.00
_cell.angle_beta   90.00
_cell.angle_gamma   90.00
#
_symmetry.space_group_name_H-M   'P 1'
#
loop_
_entity.id
_entity.type
_entity.pdbx_description
1 polymer ?
#
loop_
_entity_poly.entity_id
_entity_poly.type
_entity_poly.pdbx_seq_one_letter_code
_entity_poly.pdbx_strand_id
1 'polypeptide(L)'
;TVTGWRDLIDPRWKGKIAFADPSASGSSYTALATLCQIIPKDTESVLRQFAKNLGGSQFGGSGDVVKAVADGTCFLGITLEETAMKRIAEGYDIKLLYPAEGTSAVPDGSALIKGAPHEDNAKLFLDFVLSRGAQERLAQQFYRRSVRSDIQRQKELSPLEDIALIDYSVSWASENHDHMLERWSALMEQEAGR
;
A
#
# COMPACT_ATOMS: atom_id res chain seq x y z
N THR A 1 20.00 4.17 7.89
CA THR A 1 19.37 3.13 7.04
C THR A 1 17.94 2.95 7.49
N VAL A 2 17.01 2.85 6.56
CA VAL A 2 15.60 2.52 6.82
C VAL A 2 15.46 1.01 6.69
N THR A 3 14.76 0.38 7.63
CA THR A 3 14.58 -1.07 7.69
C THR A 3 13.12 -1.52 7.82
N GLY A 4 12.23 -0.63 8.29
CA GLY A 4 10.86 -1.03 8.50
C GLY A 4 9.92 0.08 8.98
N TRP A 5 8.78 -0.35 9.49
CA TRP A 5 7.70 0.53 9.94
C TRP A 5 8.09 1.43 11.11
N ARG A 6 8.95 0.95 12.00
CA ARG A 6 9.41 1.74 13.15
C ARG A 6 10.25 2.95 12.75
N ASP A 7 10.86 2.93 11.58
CA ASP A 7 11.58 4.10 11.06
C ASP A 7 10.65 5.26 10.76
N LEU A 8 9.36 5.03 10.45
CA LEU A 8 8.38 6.08 10.15
C LEU A 8 8.12 7.03 11.33
N ILE A 9 8.40 6.58 12.55
CA ILE A 9 8.21 7.38 13.77
C ILE A 9 9.49 8.07 14.25
N ASP A 10 10.63 7.86 13.58
CA ASP A 10 11.88 8.56 13.89
C ASP A 10 11.76 10.04 13.48
N PRO A 11 11.98 10.99 14.41
CA PRO A 11 11.86 12.43 14.15
C PRO A 11 12.75 12.97 13.03
N ARG A 12 13.83 12.27 12.68
CA ARG A 12 14.72 12.66 11.57
C ARG A 12 14.00 12.68 10.21
N TRP A 13 12.87 11.97 10.10
CA TRP A 13 12.07 11.87 8.88
C TRP A 13 10.90 12.86 8.83
N LYS A 14 10.79 13.77 9.81
CA LYS A 14 9.73 14.78 9.81
C LYS A 14 9.76 15.62 8.53
N GLY A 15 8.61 15.68 7.85
CA GLY A 15 8.44 16.38 6.57
C GLY A 15 9.13 15.70 5.36
N LYS A 16 9.58 14.44 5.53
CA LYS A 16 10.32 13.69 4.49
C LYS A 16 9.64 12.39 4.08
N ILE A 17 8.45 12.13 4.57
CA ILE A 17 7.68 10.91 4.28
C ILE A 17 6.51 11.28 3.39
N ALA A 18 6.37 10.58 2.27
CA ALA A 18 5.20 10.61 1.41
C ALA A 18 4.22 9.50 1.81
N PHE A 19 2.99 9.88 2.09
CA PHE A 19 1.90 8.97 2.38
C PHE A 19 0.60 9.54 1.80
N ALA A 20 -0.20 8.70 1.14
CA ALA A 20 -1.48 9.14 0.61
C ALA A 20 -2.57 9.06 1.69
N ASP A 21 -3.59 9.91 1.55
CA ASP A 21 -4.74 9.92 2.43
C ASP A 21 -5.45 8.55 2.42
N PRO A 22 -5.55 7.86 3.58
CA PRO A 22 -6.21 6.56 3.63
C PRO A 22 -7.72 6.60 3.31
N SER A 23 -8.36 7.77 3.41
CA SER A 23 -9.76 7.95 3.02
C SER A 23 -9.95 7.98 1.50
N ALA A 24 -8.91 8.39 0.76
CA ALA A 24 -8.92 8.49 -0.70
C ALA A 24 -8.14 7.35 -1.38
N SER A 25 -7.29 6.64 -0.65
CA SER A 25 -6.38 5.61 -1.18
C SER A 25 -6.51 4.30 -0.41
N GLY A 26 -7.11 3.29 -1.02
CA GLY A 26 -7.27 1.96 -0.43
C GLY A 26 -5.94 1.28 -0.07
N SER A 27 -4.87 1.51 -0.85
CA SER A 27 -3.53 1.02 -0.52
C SER A 27 -2.96 1.67 0.73
N SER A 28 -3.22 2.97 0.94
CA SER A 28 -2.81 3.66 2.15
C SER A 28 -3.62 3.22 3.36
N TYR A 29 -4.92 2.94 3.18
CA TYR A 29 -5.71 2.32 4.24
C TYR A 29 -5.14 0.94 4.61
N THR A 30 -4.83 0.09 3.62
CA THR A 30 -4.22 -1.22 3.87
C THR A 30 -2.88 -1.08 4.59
N ALA A 31 -2.05 -0.11 4.23
CA ALA A 31 -0.78 0.15 4.91
C ALA A 31 -0.98 0.60 6.37
N LEU A 32 -1.95 1.48 6.62
CA LEU A 32 -2.31 1.92 7.97
C LEU A 32 -2.82 0.75 8.83
N ALA A 33 -3.71 -0.08 8.28
CA ALA A 33 -4.22 -1.28 8.94
C ALA A 33 -3.11 -2.31 9.19
N THR A 34 -2.16 -2.45 8.27
CA THR A 34 -0.96 -3.29 8.43
C THR A 34 -0.13 -2.82 9.62
N LEU A 35 0.17 -1.53 9.69
CA LEU A 35 0.91 -0.93 10.80
C LEU A 35 0.23 -1.18 12.15
N CYS A 36 -1.09 -1.01 12.22
CA CYS A 36 -1.86 -1.27 13.43
C CYS A 36 -1.83 -2.74 13.86
N GLN A 37 -1.85 -3.67 12.92
CA GLN A 37 -1.79 -5.11 13.21
C GLN A 37 -0.38 -5.57 13.61
N ILE A 38 0.68 -4.91 13.12
CA ILE A 38 2.07 -5.19 13.52
C ILE A 38 2.35 -4.67 14.93
N ILE A 39 1.78 -3.52 15.32
CA ILE A 39 2.08 -2.84 16.61
C ILE A 39 0.79 -2.65 17.43
N PRO A 40 0.10 -3.71 17.83
CA PRO A 40 -1.23 -3.60 18.45
C PRO A 40 -1.22 -2.96 19.83
N LYS A 41 -0.11 -3.02 20.58
CA LYS A 41 -0.03 -2.48 21.96
C LYS A 41 0.25 -0.98 22.02
N ASP A 42 0.96 -0.45 21.02
CA ASP A 42 1.41 0.95 21.00
C ASP A 42 0.84 1.73 19.82
N THR A 43 -0.24 1.22 19.20
CA THR A 43 -0.82 1.76 17.96
C THR A 43 -1.08 3.25 18.03
N GLU A 44 -1.70 3.74 19.10
CA GLU A 44 -2.04 5.16 19.26
C GLU A 44 -0.80 6.06 19.26
N SER A 45 0.24 5.67 19.98
CA SER A 45 1.49 6.42 20.06
C SER A 45 2.20 6.45 18.70
N VAL A 46 2.21 5.30 18.01
CA VAL A 46 2.84 5.13 16.70
C VAL A 46 2.11 5.96 15.64
N LEU A 47 0.78 5.90 15.57
CA LEU A 47 -0.01 6.69 14.62
C LEU A 47 0.17 8.19 14.84
N ARG A 48 0.16 8.63 16.09
CA ARG A 48 0.39 10.04 16.45
C ARG A 48 1.77 10.52 16.01
N GLN A 49 2.81 9.74 16.27
CA GLN A 49 4.17 10.11 15.88
C GLN A 49 4.34 10.05 14.35
N PHE A 50 3.70 9.09 13.68
CA PHE A 50 3.70 9.01 12.22
C PHE A 50 2.99 10.24 11.60
N ALA A 51 1.79 10.60 12.08
CA ALA A 51 1.08 11.81 11.64
C ALA A 51 1.94 13.09 11.85
N LYS A 52 2.62 13.19 13.01
CA LYS A 52 3.56 14.26 13.28
C LYS A 52 4.71 14.32 12.28
N ASN A 53 5.25 13.18 11.87
CA ASN A 53 6.32 13.11 10.87
C ASN A 53 5.84 13.45 9.45
N LEU A 54 4.55 13.27 9.15
CA LEU A 54 3.95 13.76 7.90
C LEU A 54 3.79 15.29 7.88
N GLY A 55 3.78 15.93 9.03
CA GLY A 55 3.70 17.41 9.12
C GLY A 55 2.36 17.99 8.65
N GLY A 56 1.26 17.25 8.81
CA GLY A 56 -0.08 17.68 8.39
C GLY A 56 -0.32 17.61 6.88
N SER A 57 0.56 16.99 6.10
CA SER A 57 0.45 16.89 4.65
C SER A 57 0.30 15.43 4.20
N GLN A 58 -0.63 15.19 3.25
CA GLN A 58 -0.88 13.89 2.64
C GLN A 58 -1.06 14.06 1.13
N PHE A 59 -0.80 12.99 0.39
CA PHE A 59 -0.98 12.93 -1.06
C PHE A 59 -2.35 12.35 -1.42
N GLY A 60 -2.83 12.60 -2.67
CA GLY A 60 -4.11 12.10 -3.14
C GLY A 60 -4.12 10.60 -3.47
N GLY A 61 -2.97 10.01 -3.80
CA GLY A 61 -2.89 8.62 -4.18
C GLY A 61 -1.47 8.03 -4.19
N SER A 62 -1.39 6.72 -4.34
CA SER A 62 -0.12 5.96 -4.34
C SER A 62 0.85 6.38 -5.44
N GLY A 63 0.33 6.84 -6.58
CA GLY A 63 1.14 7.36 -7.69
C GLY A 63 1.86 8.66 -7.33
N ASP A 64 1.20 9.56 -6.60
CA ASP A 64 1.79 10.82 -6.14
C ASP A 64 2.87 10.58 -5.09
N VAL A 65 2.67 9.59 -4.22
CA VAL A 65 3.66 9.16 -3.23
C VAL A 65 4.97 8.77 -3.90
N VAL A 66 4.91 7.88 -4.91
CA VAL A 66 6.12 7.45 -5.62
C VAL A 66 6.75 8.59 -6.40
N LYS A 67 5.94 9.46 -7.00
CA LYS A 67 6.45 10.65 -7.68
C LYS A 67 7.23 11.56 -6.74
N ALA A 68 6.69 11.82 -5.54
CA ALA A 68 7.35 12.67 -4.54
C ALA A 68 8.69 12.11 -4.06
N VAL A 69 8.84 10.78 -4.03
CA VAL A 69 10.14 10.14 -3.74
C VAL A 69 11.06 10.20 -4.94
N ALA A 70 10.54 9.93 -6.14
CA ALA A 70 11.32 9.90 -7.38
C ALA A 70 11.90 11.27 -7.78
N ASP A 71 11.19 12.35 -7.47
CA ASP A 71 11.67 13.72 -7.72
C ASP A 71 12.45 14.34 -6.55
N GLY A 72 12.63 13.59 -5.45
CA GLY A 72 13.40 14.02 -4.28
C GLY A 72 12.67 14.94 -3.32
N THR A 73 11.37 15.19 -3.51
CA THR A 73 10.54 15.97 -2.57
C THR A 73 10.45 15.27 -1.21
N CYS A 74 10.34 13.94 -1.22
CA CYS A 74 10.37 13.10 -0.02
C CYS A 74 11.48 12.04 -0.12
N PHE A 75 11.95 11.56 1.03
CA PHE A 75 12.98 10.51 1.09
C PHE A 75 12.40 9.11 1.27
N LEU A 76 11.21 9.03 1.86
CA LEU A 76 10.49 7.78 2.10
C LEU A 76 9.09 7.91 1.50
N GLY A 77 8.55 6.79 1.02
CA GLY A 77 7.18 6.71 0.54
C GLY A 77 6.57 5.35 0.88
N ILE A 78 5.31 5.34 1.26
CA ILE A 78 4.55 4.12 1.48
C ILE A 78 3.59 3.94 0.31
N THR A 79 3.79 2.89 -0.45
CA THR A 79 3.05 2.66 -1.70
C THR A 79 2.91 1.17 -2.02
N LEU A 80 2.24 0.87 -3.13
CA LEU A 80 2.16 -0.48 -3.68
C LEU A 80 3.50 -0.88 -4.33
N GLU A 81 3.87 -2.16 -4.19
CA GLU A 81 5.03 -2.77 -4.82
C GLU A 81 5.10 -2.45 -6.32
N GLU A 82 4.01 -2.71 -7.04
CA GLU A 82 3.94 -2.53 -8.49
C GLU A 82 4.11 -1.06 -8.92
N THR A 83 3.63 -0.13 -8.11
CA THR A 83 3.75 1.31 -8.39
C THR A 83 5.19 1.78 -8.25
N ALA A 84 5.93 1.28 -7.25
CA ALA A 84 7.36 1.55 -7.10
C ALA A 84 8.17 0.88 -8.21
N MET A 85 7.88 -0.38 -8.54
CA MET A 85 8.61 -1.14 -9.57
C MET A 85 8.49 -0.52 -10.95
N LYS A 86 7.33 0.05 -11.31
CA LYS A 86 7.17 0.80 -12.57
C LYS A 86 8.15 1.97 -12.65
N ARG A 87 8.31 2.75 -11.58
CA ARG A 87 9.25 3.88 -11.57
C ARG A 87 10.71 3.43 -11.60
N ILE A 88 11.04 2.34 -10.93
CA ILE A 88 12.38 1.74 -11.03
C ILE A 88 12.67 1.31 -12.47
N ALA A 89 11.71 0.67 -13.13
CA ALA A 89 11.84 0.25 -14.52
C ALA A 89 11.94 1.43 -15.51
N GLU A 90 11.35 2.57 -15.18
CA GLU A 90 11.49 3.83 -15.93
C GLU A 90 12.85 4.52 -15.69
N GLY A 91 13.71 3.98 -14.82
CA GLY A 91 15.07 4.47 -14.56
C GLY A 91 15.18 5.50 -13.44
N TYR A 92 14.14 5.68 -12.62
CA TYR A 92 14.24 6.55 -11.44
C TYR A 92 15.13 5.92 -10.37
N ASP A 93 15.95 6.73 -9.73
CA ASP A 93 16.87 6.31 -8.64
C ASP A 93 16.11 6.21 -7.31
N ILE A 94 15.23 5.23 -7.24
CA ILE A 94 14.50 4.86 -6.03
C ILE A 94 14.70 3.39 -5.71
N LYS A 95 14.53 3.02 -4.45
CA LYS A 95 14.69 1.64 -3.97
C LYS A 95 13.42 1.16 -3.30
N LEU A 96 12.95 -0.01 -3.72
CA LEU A 96 11.90 -0.74 -3.01
C LEU A 96 12.47 -1.43 -1.78
N LEU A 97 11.77 -1.30 -0.65
CA LEU A 97 12.10 -1.94 0.61
C LEU A 97 10.86 -2.64 1.18
N TYR A 98 11.03 -3.89 1.57
CA TYR A 98 10.03 -4.61 2.36
C TYR A 98 10.38 -4.48 3.85
N PRO A 99 9.42 -4.05 4.70
CA PRO A 99 9.69 -3.84 6.12
C PRO A 99 10.11 -5.13 6.83
N ALA A 100 11.14 -5.05 7.67
CA ALA A 100 11.68 -6.19 8.41
C ALA A 100 10.67 -6.77 9.40
N GLU A 101 9.76 -5.95 9.92
CA GLU A 101 8.68 -6.38 10.82
C GLU A 101 7.57 -7.13 10.08
N GLY A 102 7.61 -7.13 8.76
CA GLY A 102 6.62 -7.74 7.89
C GLY A 102 5.70 -6.75 7.20
N THR A 103 5.05 -7.21 6.14
CA THR A 103 4.06 -6.45 5.39
C THR A 103 2.85 -7.31 5.06
N SER A 104 1.75 -6.68 4.63
CA SER A 104 0.58 -7.40 4.13
C SER A 104 0.75 -7.78 2.67
N ALA A 105 0.18 -8.93 2.29
CA ALA A 105 -0.05 -9.33 0.91
C ALA A 105 -1.55 -9.60 0.74
N VAL A 106 -2.26 -8.60 0.24
CA VAL A 106 -3.72 -8.68 0.07
C VAL A 106 -4.02 -8.76 -1.43
N PRO A 107 -4.74 -9.79 -1.90
CA PRO A 107 -5.12 -9.85 -3.30
C PRO A 107 -6.16 -8.77 -3.63
N ASP A 108 -6.03 -8.17 -4.81
CA ASP A 108 -7.08 -7.33 -5.37
C ASP A 108 -8.32 -8.17 -5.68
N GLY A 109 -9.50 -7.63 -5.41
CA GLY A 109 -10.77 -8.30 -5.64
C GLY A 109 -11.55 -7.65 -6.78
N SER A 110 -12.20 -8.51 -7.57
CA SER A 110 -13.25 -8.10 -8.51
C SER A 110 -14.53 -8.84 -8.17
N ALA A 111 -15.65 -8.14 -8.14
CA ALA A 111 -16.92 -8.72 -7.73
C ALA A 111 -18.05 -8.36 -8.71
N LEU A 112 -18.97 -9.30 -8.89
CA LEU A 112 -20.23 -9.06 -9.60
C LEU A 112 -21.21 -8.34 -8.68
N ILE A 113 -21.69 -7.18 -9.11
CA ILE A 113 -22.71 -6.42 -8.37
C ILE A 113 -24.06 -7.11 -8.57
N LYS A 114 -24.75 -7.39 -7.47
CA LYS A 114 -26.10 -7.98 -7.51
C LYS A 114 -27.07 -7.06 -8.26
N GLY A 115 -27.75 -7.61 -9.26
CA GLY A 115 -28.69 -6.85 -10.09
C GLY A 115 -28.01 -5.96 -11.15
N ALA A 116 -26.74 -6.22 -11.47
CA ALA A 116 -26.08 -5.51 -12.56
C ALA A 116 -26.83 -5.67 -13.89
N PRO A 117 -27.00 -4.58 -14.68
CA PRO A 117 -27.80 -4.62 -15.92
C PRO A 117 -27.18 -5.51 -17.01
N HIS A 118 -25.89 -5.82 -16.92
CA HIS A 118 -25.15 -6.62 -17.90
C HIS A 118 -24.37 -7.76 -17.19
N GLU A 119 -25.10 -8.58 -16.43
CA GLU A 119 -24.52 -9.64 -15.58
C GLU A 119 -23.65 -10.62 -16.37
N ASP A 120 -24.11 -11.05 -17.56
CA ASP A 120 -23.35 -12.01 -18.39
C ASP A 120 -22.04 -11.40 -18.90
N ASN A 121 -22.04 -10.13 -19.30
CA ASN A 121 -20.81 -9.44 -19.69
C ASN A 121 -19.84 -9.28 -18.49
N ALA A 122 -20.38 -9.02 -17.30
CA ALA A 122 -19.56 -8.92 -16.09
C ALA A 122 -18.92 -10.27 -15.73
N LYS A 123 -19.63 -11.40 -15.89
CA LYS A 123 -19.06 -12.74 -15.72
C LYS A 123 -17.94 -13.03 -16.73
N LEU A 124 -18.17 -12.71 -18.01
CA LEU A 124 -17.12 -12.82 -19.04
C LEU A 124 -15.89 -11.98 -18.71
N PHE A 125 -16.08 -10.78 -18.18
CA PHE A 125 -14.97 -9.94 -17.74
C PHE A 125 -14.20 -10.57 -16.56
N LEU A 126 -14.89 -11.14 -15.58
CA LEU A 126 -14.24 -11.84 -14.46
C LEU A 126 -13.43 -13.03 -14.94
N ASP A 127 -13.98 -13.85 -15.85
CA ASP A 127 -13.26 -14.97 -16.47
C ASP A 127 -12.05 -14.48 -17.26
N PHE A 128 -12.19 -13.38 -18.00
CA PHE A 128 -11.08 -12.76 -18.73
C PHE A 128 -9.95 -12.31 -17.79
N VAL A 129 -10.28 -11.61 -16.71
CA VAL A 129 -9.27 -11.12 -15.75
C VAL A 129 -8.49 -12.29 -15.12
N LEU A 130 -9.14 -13.42 -14.88
CA LEU A 130 -8.52 -14.62 -14.32
C LEU A 130 -7.85 -15.51 -15.37
N SER A 131 -8.03 -15.20 -16.65
CA SER A 131 -7.41 -15.99 -17.74
C SER A 131 -5.89 -15.93 -17.67
N ARG A 132 -5.22 -16.98 -18.17
CA ARG A 132 -3.76 -17.03 -18.23
C ARG A 132 -3.18 -15.84 -18.97
N GLY A 133 -3.75 -15.48 -20.15
CA GLY A 133 -3.22 -14.38 -20.96
C GLY A 133 -3.34 -13.02 -20.28
N ALA A 134 -4.44 -12.74 -19.57
CA ALA A 134 -4.60 -11.51 -18.82
C ALA A 134 -3.64 -11.45 -17.63
N GLN A 135 -3.55 -12.53 -16.84
CA GLN A 135 -2.67 -12.61 -15.69
C GLN A 135 -1.18 -12.56 -16.07
N GLU A 136 -0.79 -13.18 -17.18
CA GLU A 136 0.57 -13.10 -17.71
C GLU A 136 0.92 -11.67 -18.12
N ARG A 137 0.01 -10.97 -18.80
CA ARG A 137 0.18 -9.56 -19.15
C ARG A 137 0.29 -8.66 -17.91
N LEU A 138 -0.55 -8.86 -16.90
CA LEU A 138 -0.49 -8.13 -15.64
C LEU A 138 0.85 -8.34 -14.93
N ALA A 139 1.32 -9.57 -14.88
CA ALA A 139 2.62 -9.88 -14.30
C ALA A 139 3.77 -9.26 -15.09
N GLN A 140 3.80 -9.42 -16.42
CA GLN A 140 4.93 -9.06 -17.28
C GLN A 140 5.05 -7.55 -17.53
N GLN A 141 3.91 -6.85 -17.68
CA GLN A 141 3.90 -5.43 -18.06
C GLN A 141 3.65 -4.48 -16.89
N PHE A 142 3.04 -4.97 -15.82
CA PHE A 142 2.59 -4.12 -14.71
C PHE A 142 3.18 -4.49 -13.36
N TYR A 143 4.13 -5.43 -13.30
CA TYR A 143 4.76 -5.89 -12.05
C TYR A 143 3.75 -6.40 -11.01
N ARG A 144 2.58 -6.87 -11.47
CA ARG A 144 1.57 -7.48 -10.61
C ARG A 144 1.91 -8.93 -10.30
N ARG A 145 1.76 -9.32 -9.05
CA ARG A 145 1.85 -10.73 -8.67
C ARG A 145 0.58 -11.44 -9.11
N SER A 146 0.72 -12.50 -9.92
CA SER A 146 -0.42 -13.28 -10.37
C SER A 146 -1.02 -14.09 -9.23
N VAL A 147 -2.36 -14.22 -9.23
CA VAL A 147 -3.08 -15.18 -8.37
C VAL A 147 -3.04 -16.61 -8.92
N ARG A 148 -2.49 -16.80 -10.11
CA ARG A 148 -2.35 -18.12 -10.77
C ARG A 148 -0.96 -18.71 -10.50
N SER A 149 -0.92 -19.96 -10.11
CA SER A 149 0.32 -20.70 -9.83
C SER A 149 1.12 -21.08 -11.10
N ASP A 150 0.49 -21.02 -12.28
CA ASP A 150 1.12 -21.33 -13.58
C ASP A 150 1.74 -20.11 -14.27
N ILE A 151 1.76 -18.94 -13.62
CA ILE A 151 2.39 -17.70 -14.10
C ILE A 151 3.65 -17.41 -13.29
N GLN A 152 4.76 -17.23 -13.99
CA GLN A 152 6.02 -16.86 -13.36
C GLN A 152 6.01 -15.37 -12.98
N ARG A 153 6.49 -15.06 -11.75
CA ARG A 153 6.74 -13.68 -11.34
C ARG A 153 7.84 -13.05 -12.20
N GLN A 154 7.88 -11.74 -12.25
CA GLN A 154 8.99 -10.98 -12.78
C GLN A 154 10.26 -11.26 -11.95
N LYS A 155 11.41 -11.32 -12.60
CA LYS A 155 12.70 -11.61 -11.95
C LYS A 155 13.13 -10.52 -10.97
N GLU A 156 12.72 -9.30 -11.23
CA GLU A 156 13.00 -8.11 -10.45
C GLU A 156 12.23 -8.08 -9.12
N LEU A 157 11.13 -8.82 -9.02
CA LEU A 157 10.36 -8.95 -7.78
C LEU A 157 11.00 -10.01 -6.87
N SER A 158 11.10 -9.75 -5.60
CA SER A 158 11.51 -10.77 -4.62
C SER A 158 10.51 -11.94 -4.58
N PRO A 159 10.93 -13.19 -4.38
CA PRO A 159 10.01 -14.28 -4.05
C PRO A 159 9.17 -13.92 -2.83
N LEU A 160 7.90 -14.36 -2.79
CA LEU A 160 7.05 -14.07 -1.61
C LEU A 160 7.58 -14.75 -0.34
N GLU A 161 8.20 -15.91 -0.50
CA GLU A 161 8.85 -16.65 0.58
C GLU A 161 10.05 -15.92 1.22
N ASP A 162 10.63 -14.95 0.50
CA ASP A 162 11.75 -14.11 0.98
C ASP A 162 11.25 -12.81 1.63
N ILE A 163 9.95 -12.53 1.57
CA ILE A 163 9.34 -11.35 2.17
C ILE A 163 8.68 -11.73 3.48
N ALA A 164 9.01 -11.02 4.56
CA ALA A 164 8.29 -11.18 5.81
C ALA A 164 6.83 -10.73 5.63
N LEU A 165 5.90 -11.67 5.67
CA LEU A 165 4.47 -11.40 5.59
C LEU A 165 3.83 -11.56 6.97
N ILE A 166 2.88 -10.68 7.29
CA ILE A 166 2.04 -10.84 8.48
C ILE A 166 0.78 -11.64 8.14
N ASP A 167 0.18 -12.25 9.13
CA ASP A 167 -1.18 -12.80 9.03
C ASP A 167 -2.20 -11.64 9.09
N TYR A 168 -2.35 -10.96 7.94
CA TYR A 168 -3.20 -9.79 7.83
C TYR A 168 -4.68 -10.15 7.91
N SER A 169 -5.35 -9.69 8.96
CA SER A 169 -6.78 -9.90 9.14
C SER A 169 -7.59 -8.87 8.34
N VAL A 170 -8.18 -9.33 7.23
CA VAL A 170 -9.10 -8.53 6.40
C VAL A 170 -10.39 -8.20 7.17
N SER A 171 -10.91 -9.15 7.97
CA SER A 171 -12.10 -8.91 8.79
C SER A 171 -11.85 -7.81 9.82
N TRP A 172 -10.72 -7.88 10.54
CA TRP A 172 -10.35 -6.83 11.48
C TRP A 172 -10.23 -5.46 10.78
N ALA A 173 -9.57 -5.41 9.63
CA ALA A 173 -9.41 -4.18 8.87
C ALA A 173 -10.77 -3.61 8.40
N SER A 174 -11.69 -4.47 7.97
CA SER A 174 -13.04 -4.06 7.57
C SER A 174 -13.87 -3.55 8.76
N GLU A 175 -13.84 -4.25 9.88
CA GLU A 175 -14.60 -3.90 11.10
C GLU A 175 -14.10 -2.59 11.74
N ASN A 176 -12.82 -2.27 11.61
CA ASN A 176 -12.21 -1.08 12.18
C ASN A 176 -12.06 0.07 11.16
N HIS A 177 -12.56 -0.06 9.94
CA HIS A 177 -12.34 0.88 8.84
C HIS A 177 -12.70 2.32 9.21
N ASP A 178 -13.95 2.56 9.55
CA ASP A 178 -14.46 3.92 9.78
C ASP A 178 -13.80 4.56 11.02
N HIS A 179 -13.68 3.79 12.10
CA HIS A 179 -13.01 4.24 13.32
C HIS A 179 -11.53 4.61 13.08
N MET A 180 -10.82 3.83 12.26
CA MET A 180 -9.43 4.13 11.91
C MET A 180 -9.30 5.40 11.06
N LEU A 181 -10.19 5.59 10.08
CA LEU A 181 -10.19 6.79 9.24
C LEU A 181 -10.52 8.05 10.06
N GLU A 182 -11.54 8.01 10.91
CA GLU A 182 -11.88 9.11 11.82
C GLU A 182 -10.70 9.44 12.75
N ARG A 183 -10.11 8.41 13.34
CA ARG A 183 -8.96 8.58 14.23
C ARG A 183 -7.76 9.18 13.53
N TRP A 184 -7.45 8.68 12.33
CA TRP A 184 -6.35 9.19 11.52
C TRP A 184 -6.58 10.64 11.10
N SER A 185 -7.76 11.00 10.62
CA SER A 185 -8.13 12.38 10.26
C SER A 185 -7.93 13.34 11.45
N ALA A 186 -8.41 12.97 12.64
CA ALA A 186 -8.24 13.77 13.84
C ALA A 186 -6.76 14.00 14.21
N LEU A 187 -5.90 13.00 14.02
CA LEU A 187 -4.46 13.13 14.24
C LEU A 187 -3.82 14.08 13.21
N MET A 188 -4.18 13.97 11.95
CA MET A 188 -3.66 14.83 10.88
C MET A 188 -4.08 16.28 11.06
N GLU A 189 -5.35 16.55 11.44
CA GLU A 189 -5.85 17.89 11.72
C GLU A 189 -5.11 18.55 12.89
N GLN A 190 -4.80 17.80 13.95
CA GLN A 190 -4.01 18.28 15.08
C GLN A 190 -2.58 18.70 14.68
N GLU A 191 -1.99 18.04 13.70
CA GLU A 191 -0.65 18.37 13.22
C GLU A 191 -0.66 19.49 12.18
N ALA A 192 -1.73 19.62 11.37
CA ALA A 192 -1.88 20.73 10.41
C ALA A 192 -2.14 22.09 11.07
N GLY A 193 -2.72 22.10 12.30
CA GLY A 193 -2.99 23.31 13.07
C GLY A 193 -1.81 23.84 13.92
N ARG A 194 -0.65 23.19 13.84
CA ARG A 194 0.58 23.55 14.58
C ARG A 194 1.61 24.21 13.68
#